data_f7ab9fd710ae198a5ef522e03a65c140
#
_entry.id   f7ab9fd710ae198a5ef522e03a65c140
#
_cell.length_a   1.000
_cell.length_b   1.000
_cell.length_c   1.000
_cell.angle_alpha   90.00
_cell.angle_beta   90.00
_cell.angle_gamma   90.00
#
_symmetry.space_group_name_H-M   'P 1'
#
loop_
_entity.id
_entity.type
_entity.pdbx_description
1 polymer ?
#
loop_
_entity_poly.entity_id
_entity_poly.type
_entity_poly.pdbx_seq_one_letter_code
_entity_poly.pdbx_strand_id
1 'polypeptide(L)'
;LNYLQEQGIKATLLSAFDFMRTDKNAEPDAQYIKEKLTAIMTENEGYQIYITQGFICLNAYSEIDNLQRGGSDFTASLIGVALGAEEIQIWTDIDGMHNNDPRIVDETDAIRQLNFEEAAELAYFGAKILHPTCVQPAKYAGIPVRLKNTMDPAADGTIIDNVLIKGKIKAVAAKDNITAIKIKSSRMLLATGFLRKVFEIFETYQTPIDMVATSEVGVSMSIDNVKHLNDIVDELKKYGTVTVDSDMCIVCVVGDLDWSNLGFETLVLDAMKDIPVRMISYGGSNYNISFLIKESDKKRALQNLSDRLFK
;
A
#
# COMPACT_ATOMS: atom_id res chain seq x y z
N LEU A 1 -2.51 -31.49 2.37
CA LEU A 1 -3.29 -32.41 1.58
C LEU A 1 -3.65 -33.67 2.38
N ASN A 2 -2.67 -34.41 2.88
CA ASN A 2 -2.87 -35.70 3.58
C ASN A 2 -3.88 -35.59 4.74
N TYR A 3 -3.74 -34.55 5.59
CA TYR A 3 -4.67 -34.31 6.69
C TYR A 3 -6.14 -34.15 6.22
N LEU A 4 -6.39 -33.40 5.15
CA LEU A 4 -7.75 -33.24 4.62
C LEU A 4 -8.31 -34.55 4.07
N GLN A 5 -7.48 -35.34 3.40
CA GLN A 5 -7.87 -36.64 2.88
C GLN A 5 -8.17 -37.64 4.00
N GLU A 6 -7.38 -37.64 5.10
CA GLU A 6 -7.65 -38.44 6.30
C GLU A 6 -8.97 -38.06 6.99
N GLN A 7 -9.40 -36.78 6.87
CA GLN A 7 -10.72 -36.31 7.32
C GLN A 7 -11.85 -36.63 6.34
N GLY A 8 -11.58 -37.36 5.23
CA GLY A 8 -12.57 -37.71 4.22
C GLY A 8 -12.93 -36.56 3.27
N ILE A 9 -12.19 -35.45 3.28
CA ILE A 9 -12.41 -34.30 2.41
C ILE A 9 -11.75 -34.55 1.05
N LYS A 10 -12.50 -34.38 -0.04
CA LYS A 10 -11.97 -34.50 -1.40
C LYS A 10 -11.09 -33.30 -1.72
N ALA A 11 -9.81 -33.41 -1.47
CA ALA A 11 -8.81 -32.38 -1.73
C ALA A 11 -7.74 -32.85 -2.72
N THR A 12 -7.22 -31.96 -3.55
CA THR A 12 -6.11 -32.20 -4.47
C THR A 12 -5.05 -31.11 -4.38
N LEU A 13 -3.82 -31.40 -4.80
CA LEU A 13 -2.71 -30.46 -4.89
C LEU A 13 -2.47 -30.10 -6.35
N LEU A 14 -2.50 -28.82 -6.66
CA LEU A 14 -2.13 -28.26 -7.95
C LEU A 14 -0.74 -27.62 -7.83
N SER A 15 0.17 -27.95 -8.74
CA SER A 15 1.47 -27.29 -8.77
C SER A 15 1.36 -25.88 -9.33
N ALA A 16 1.86 -24.88 -8.61
CA ALA A 16 1.90 -23.50 -9.10
C ALA A 16 2.69 -23.38 -10.41
N PHE A 17 3.70 -24.21 -10.64
CA PHE A 17 4.49 -24.21 -11.87
C PHE A 17 3.70 -24.62 -13.13
N ASP A 18 2.55 -25.27 -12.97
CA ASP A 18 1.74 -25.71 -14.10
C ASP A 18 0.87 -24.56 -14.67
N PHE A 19 0.62 -23.50 -13.89
CA PHE A 19 -0.25 -22.41 -14.30
C PHE A 19 0.25 -21.01 -13.95
N MET A 20 1.13 -20.82 -12.96
CA MET A 20 1.61 -19.51 -12.55
C MET A 20 2.85 -19.11 -13.33
N ARG A 21 2.74 -18.03 -14.12
CA ARG A 21 3.84 -17.53 -14.96
C ARG A 21 3.87 -16.01 -15.02
N THR A 22 5.10 -15.46 -15.10
CA THR A 22 5.33 -14.06 -15.45
C THR A 22 5.74 -13.92 -16.93
N ASP A 23 5.46 -12.75 -17.49
CA ASP A 23 5.88 -12.39 -18.85
C ASP A 23 7.36 -11.92 -18.90
N LYS A 24 7.80 -11.41 -20.06
CA LYS A 24 9.17 -10.89 -20.25
C LYS A 24 9.49 -9.62 -19.45
N ASN A 25 8.49 -8.95 -18.93
CA ASN A 25 8.62 -7.76 -18.09
C ASN A 25 8.55 -8.11 -16.59
N ALA A 26 8.55 -9.40 -16.24
CA ALA A 26 8.35 -9.93 -14.89
C ALA A 26 6.96 -9.61 -14.30
N GLU A 27 5.98 -9.29 -15.14
CA GLU A 27 4.58 -9.10 -14.74
C GLU A 27 3.78 -10.41 -14.90
N PRO A 28 2.77 -10.67 -14.04
CA PRO A 28 1.95 -11.87 -14.17
C PRO A 28 1.25 -11.98 -15.52
N ASP A 29 1.42 -13.09 -16.20
CA ASP A 29 0.75 -13.40 -17.47
C ASP A 29 -0.69 -13.85 -17.21
N ALA A 30 -1.59 -12.88 -16.99
CA ALA A 30 -2.97 -13.12 -16.58
C ALA A 30 -3.74 -14.05 -17.55
N GLN A 31 -3.49 -13.90 -18.86
CA GLN A 31 -4.17 -14.74 -19.87
C GLN A 31 -3.71 -16.20 -19.76
N TYR A 32 -2.41 -16.43 -19.68
CA TYR A 32 -1.83 -17.75 -19.53
C TYR A 32 -2.33 -18.42 -18.24
N ILE A 33 -2.29 -17.67 -17.10
CA ILE A 33 -2.74 -18.16 -15.80
C ILE A 33 -4.20 -18.61 -15.89
N LYS A 34 -5.07 -17.77 -16.48
CA LYS A 34 -6.49 -18.10 -16.65
C LYS A 34 -6.71 -19.35 -17.48
N GLU A 35 -6.08 -19.44 -18.66
CA GLU A 35 -6.23 -20.58 -19.58
C GLU A 35 -5.75 -21.88 -18.93
N LYS A 36 -4.55 -21.87 -18.34
CA LYS A 36 -3.96 -23.05 -17.73
C LYS A 36 -4.72 -23.50 -16.48
N LEU A 37 -5.05 -22.56 -15.60
CA LEU A 37 -5.78 -22.90 -14.38
C LEU A 37 -7.19 -23.42 -14.69
N THR A 38 -7.88 -22.83 -15.66
CA THR A 38 -9.21 -23.33 -16.09
C THR A 38 -9.12 -24.76 -16.64
N ALA A 39 -8.12 -25.07 -17.45
CA ALA A 39 -7.91 -26.43 -17.97
C ALA A 39 -7.65 -27.43 -16.83
N ILE A 40 -6.74 -27.09 -15.90
CA ILE A 40 -6.40 -27.93 -14.75
C ILE A 40 -7.63 -28.16 -13.85
N MET A 41 -8.45 -27.13 -13.62
CA MET A 41 -9.68 -27.24 -12.82
C MET A 41 -10.69 -28.18 -13.48
N THR A 42 -10.82 -28.15 -14.82
CA THR A 42 -11.68 -29.05 -15.58
C THR A 42 -11.19 -30.51 -15.50
N GLU A 43 -9.89 -30.73 -15.60
CA GLU A 43 -9.30 -32.07 -15.46
C GLU A 43 -9.44 -32.65 -14.04
N ASN A 44 -9.56 -31.79 -13.04
CA ASN A 44 -9.70 -32.14 -11.63
C ASN A 44 -11.12 -31.87 -11.11
N GLU A 45 -12.13 -31.92 -11.96
CA GLU A 45 -13.52 -31.73 -11.55
C GLU A 45 -13.95 -32.76 -10.49
N GLY A 46 -14.68 -32.31 -9.47
CA GLY A 46 -15.20 -33.16 -8.38
C GLY A 46 -14.40 -33.14 -7.09
N TYR A 47 -13.29 -32.43 -7.03
CA TYR A 47 -12.68 -32.07 -5.74
C TYR A 47 -13.40 -30.90 -5.09
N GLN A 48 -13.40 -30.87 -3.75
CA GLN A 48 -14.02 -29.79 -2.94
C GLN A 48 -12.99 -28.71 -2.58
N ILE A 49 -11.73 -29.11 -2.43
CA ILE A 49 -10.63 -28.24 -2.04
C ILE A 49 -9.45 -28.44 -2.97
N TYR A 50 -8.94 -27.33 -3.49
CA TYR A 50 -7.72 -27.28 -4.29
C TYR A 50 -6.66 -26.53 -3.50
N ILE A 51 -5.50 -27.14 -3.33
CA ILE A 51 -4.36 -26.57 -2.62
C ILE A 51 -3.30 -26.25 -3.65
N THR A 52 -2.65 -25.10 -3.52
CA THR A 52 -1.49 -24.75 -4.35
C THR A 52 -0.49 -23.94 -3.55
N GLN A 53 0.73 -23.80 -4.07
CA GLN A 53 1.74 -22.93 -3.49
C GLN A 53 1.46 -21.47 -3.88
N GLY A 54 1.72 -20.57 -2.94
CA GLY A 54 1.79 -19.14 -3.21
C GLY A 54 3.21 -18.68 -3.49
N PHE A 55 3.37 -17.45 -4.03
CA PHE A 55 4.64 -16.76 -4.24
C PHE A 55 5.48 -17.26 -5.41
N ILE A 56 5.57 -18.57 -5.64
CA ILE A 56 6.41 -19.16 -6.70
C ILE A 56 5.70 -19.18 -8.05
N CYS A 57 6.48 -19.02 -9.12
CA CYS A 57 6.01 -19.06 -10.51
C CYS A 57 7.13 -19.55 -11.45
N LEU A 58 6.81 -19.66 -12.73
CA LEU A 58 7.79 -19.70 -13.81
C LEU A 58 7.91 -18.31 -14.44
N ASN A 59 9.10 -17.95 -14.92
CA ASN A 59 9.26 -16.76 -15.75
C ASN A 59 8.93 -17.08 -17.23
N ALA A 60 9.01 -16.08 -18.10
CA ALA A 60 8.77 -16.22 -19.54
C ALA A 60 9.67 -17.24 -20.25
N TYR A 61 10.77 -17.65 -19.61
CA TYR A 61 11.75 -18.61 -20.13
C TYR A 61 11.61 -20.00 -19.50
N SER A 62 10.52 -20.22 -18.73
CA SER A 62 10.25 -21.46 -18.00
C SER A 62 11.25 -21.77 -16.89
N GLU A 63 11.91 -20.76 -16.36
CA GLU A 63 12.79 -20.88 -15.19
C GLU A 63 12.01 -20.58 -13.92
N ILE A 64 12.41 -21.17 -12.79
CA ILE A 64 11.79 -20.93 -11.48
C ILE A 64 12.05 -19.48 -11.06
N ASP A 65 10.98 -18.78 -10.71
CA ASP A 65 10.97 -17.41 -10.27
C ASP A 65 9.90 -17.20 -9.17
N ASN A 66 9.68 -15.96 -8.77
CA ASN A 66 8.71 -15.60 -7.74
C ASN A 66 8.01 -14.28 -8.04
N LEU A 67 6.85 -14.07 -7.40
CA LEU A 67 6.01 -12.88 -7.55
C LEU A 67 6.43 -11.71 -6.64
N GLN A 68 7.67 -11.69 -6.17
CA GLN A 68 8.25 -10.65 -5.33
C GLN A 68 7.50 -10.47 -3.98
N ARG A 69 7.59 -9.27 -3.39
CA ARG A 69 7.00 -8.96 -2.09
C ARG A 69 5.47 -9.05 -2.12
N GLY A 70 4.88 -9.71 -1.12
CA GLY A 70 3.43 -9.96 -1.06
C GLY A 70 2.97 -11.05 -2.04
N GLY A 71 3.90 -11.85 -2.60
CA GLY A 71 3.62 -12.78 -3.69
C GLY A 71 2.56 -13.85 -3.37
N SER A 72 2.36 -14.24 -2.10
CA SER A 72 1.29 -15.17 -1.73
C SER A 72 -0.09 -14.52 -1.86
N ASP A 73 -0.25 -13.29 -1.38
CA ASP A 73 -1.50 -12.52 -1.53
C ASP A 73 -1.76 -12.21 -3.01
N PHE A 74 -0.68 -11.93 -3.76
CA PHE A 74 -0.77 -11.72 -5.20
C PHE A 74 -1.22 -13.00 -5.93
N THR A 75 -0.68 -14.17 -5.54
CA THR A 75 -1.13 -15.47 -6.06
C THR A 75 -2.62 -15.68 -5.81
N ALA A 76 -3.09 -15.40 -4.59
CA ALA A 76 -4.52 -15.52 -4.25
C ALA A 76 -5.40 -14.61 -5.12
N SER A 77 -4.98 -13.35 -5.34
CA SER A 77 -5.68 -12.42 -6.21
C SER A 77 -5.73 -12.88 -7.67
N LEU A 78 -4.61 -13.35 -8.21
CA LEU A 78 -4.52 -13.84 -9.59
C LEU A 78 -5.39 -15.08 -9.81
N ILE A 79 -5.38 -16.04 -8.87
CA ILE A 79 -6.23 -17.24 -8.90
C ILE A 79 -7.70 -16.85 -8.81
N GLY A 80 -8.05 -15.97 -7.84
CA GLY A 80 -9.42 -15.51 -7.65
C GLY A 80 -9.99 -14.86 -8.92
N VAL A 81 -9.20 -14.03 -9.59
CA VAL A 81 -9.58 -13.40 -10.86
C VAL A 81 -9.68 -14.42 -11.99
N ALA A 82 -8.72 -15.34 -12.12
CA ALA A 82 -8.72 -16.35 -13.18
C ALA A 82 -9.95 -17.24 -13.11
N LEU A 83 -10.43 -17.58 -11.91
CA LEU A 83 -11.57 -18.44 -11.66
C LEU A 83 -12.90 -17.68 -11.52
N GLY A 84 -12.90 -16.35 -11.47
CA GLY A 84 -14.09 -15.55 -11.22
C GLY A 84 -14.67 -15.80 -9.81
N ALA A 85 -13.81 -15.84 -8.79
CA ALA A 85 -14.22 -16.11 -7.42
C ALA A 85 -15.23 -15.07 -6.90
N GLU A 86 -16.12 -15.47 -6.01
CA GLU A 86 -17.06 -14.57 -5.33
C GLU A 86 -16.34 -13.64 -4.33
N GLU A 87 -15.29 -14.15 -3.66
CA GLU A 87 -14.48 -13.42 -2.67
C GLU A 87 -13.07 -14.01 -2.63
N ILE A 88 -12.07 -13.16 -2.40
CA ILE A 88 -10.70 -13.56 -2.09
C ILE A 88 -10.47 -13.31 -0.60
N GLN A 89 -10.00 -14.31 0.14
CA GLN A 89 -9.72 -14.18 1.57
C GLN A 89 -8.23 -14.25 1.86
N ILE A 90 -7.73 -13.27 2.61
CA ILE A 90 -6.36 -13.22 3.12
C ILE A 90 -6.42 -13.45 4.63
N TRP A 91 -5.88 -14.57 5.06
CA TRP A 91 -5.86 -14.97 6.45
C TRP A 91 -4.53 -14.60 7.11
N THR A 92 -4.59 -13.85 8.20
CA THR A 92 -3.45 -13.32 8.94
C THR A 92 -3.64 -13.52 10.45
N ASP A 93 -2.78 -12.92 11.27
CA ASP A 93 -2.82 -12.98 12.74
C ASP A 93 -3.54 -11.79 13.39
N ILE A 94 -4.20 -10.95 12.57
CA ILE A 94 -4.97 -9.79 13.03
C ILE A 94 -6.41 -9.85 12.50
N ASP A 95 -7.33 -9.20 13.20
CA ASP A 95 -8.77 -9.21 12.91
C ASP A 95 -9.22 -8.22 11.82
N GLY A 96 -8.29 -7.76 10.99
CA GLY A 96 -8.50 -6.83 9.89
C GLY A 96 -7.63 -5.58 10.01
N MET A 97 -7.92 -4.58 9.21
CA MET A 97 -7.30 -3.25 9.33
C MET A 97 -7.95 -2.46 10.47
N HIS A 98 -7.15 -1.72 11.23
CA HIS A 98 -7.60 -0.85 12.29
C HIS A 98 -7.54 0.63 11.87
N ASN A 99 -8.38 1.44 12.52
CA ASN A 99 -8.42 2.89 12.30
C ASN A 99 -7.14 3.62 12.77
N ASN A 100 -6.28 2.94 13.56
CA ASN A 100 -4.96 3.40 13.97
C ASN A 100 -4.07 2.19 14.32
N ASP A 101 -2.79 2.40 14.61
CA ASP A 101 -1.87 1.33 15.04
C ASP A 101 -2.13 0.94 16.51
N PRO A 102 -2.65 -0.27 16.80
CA PRO A 102 -2.96 -0.70 18.17
C PRO A 102 -1.72 -0.86 19.07
N ARG A 103 -0.51 -0.86 18.48
CA ARG A 103 0.75 -0.90 19.24
C ARG A 103 1.15 0.48 19.79
N ILE A 104 0.53 1.56 19.28
CA ILE A 104 0.86 2.95 19.60
C ILE A 104 -0.30 3.66 20.31
N VAL A 105 -1.53 3.36 19.90
CA VAL A 105 -2.77 3.95 20.43
C VAL A 105 -3.57 2.84 21.10
N ASP A 106 -3.91 3.02 22.38
CA ASP A 106 -4.52 1.96 23.21
C ASP A 106 -5.96 1.57 22.77
N GLU A 107 -6.72 2.52 22.20
CA GLU A 107 -8.09 2.31 21.75
C GLU A 107 -8.15 2.45 20.22
N THR A 108 -8.28 1.32 19.53
CA THR A 108 -8.45 1.29 18.08
C THR A 108 -9.61 0.39 17.70
N ASP A 109 -10.34 0.77 16.66
CA ASP A 109 -11.45 0.00 16.12
C ASP A 109 -11.08 -0.69 14.81
N ALA A 110 -11.55 -1.92 14.65
CA ALA A 110 -11.41 -2.63 13.37
C ALA A 110 -12.29 -1.96 12.29
N ILE A 111 -11.71 -1.68 11.14
CA ILE A 111 -12.40 -1.13 9.98
C ILE A 111 -13.13 -2.26 9.27
N ARG A 112 -14.45 -2.18 9.18
CA ARG A 112 -15.25 -3.24 8.55
C ARG A 112 -15.24 -3.19 7.04
N GLN A 113 -15.05 -2.00 6.45
CA GLN A 113 -15.06 -1.81 5.00
C GLN A 113 -14.13 -0.67 4.58
N LEU A 114 -13.33 -0.95 3.54
CA LEU A 114 -12.50 0.00 2.81
C LEU A 114 -12.77 -0.14 1.32
N ASN A 115 -12.65 0.95 0.57
CA ASN A 115 -12.48 0.79 -0.86
C ASN A 115 -11.02 0.45 -1.21
N PHE A 116 -10.78 -0.02 -2.44
CA PHE A 116 -9.44 -0.43 -2.86
C PHE A 116 -8.40 0.70 -2.83
N GLU A 117 -8.81 1.96 -3.06
CA GLU A 117 -7.89 3.10 -3.00
C GLU A 117 -7.52 3.43 -1.55
N GLU A 118 -8.51 3.45 -0.64
CA GLU A 118 -8.27 3.64 0.80
C GLU A 118 -7.34 2.55 1.34
N ALA A 119 -7.57 1.29 0.96
CA ALA A 119 -6.71 0.17 1.36
C ALA A 119 -5.28 0.29 0.82
N ALA A 120 -5.11 0.77 -0.43
CA ALA A 120 -3.80 1.00 -1.02
C ALA A 120 -3.03 2.12 -0.30
N GLU A 121 -3.70 3.22 0.05
CA GLU A 121 -3.09 4.32 0.83
C GLU A 121 -2.63 3.83 2.21
N LEU A 122 -3.48 3.10 2.93
CA LEU A 122 -3.11 2.52 4.24
C LEU A 122 -1.93 1.56 4.14
N ALA A 123 -1.94 0.69 3.14
CA ALA A 123 -0.86 -0.28 2.93
C ALA A 123 0.48 0.40 2.60
N TYR A 124 0.46 1.51 1.86
CA TYR A 124 1.66 2.28 1.52
C TYR A 124 2.24 3.00 2.74
N PHE A 125 1.38 3.61 3.58
CA PHE A 125 1.79 4.43 4.72
C PHE A 125 1.92 3.68 6.05
N GLY A 126 1.90 2.36 6.09
CA GLY A 126 2.31 1.65 7.31
C GLY A 126 1.47 0.46 7.74
N ALA A 127 0.27 0.28 7.21
CA ALA A 127 -0.48 -0.95 7.45
C ALA A 127 0.14 -2.10 6.63
N LYS A 128 1.19 -2.72 7.17
CA LYS A 128 1.97 -3.80 6.50
C LYS A 128 1.19 -5.11 6.28
N ILE A 129 -0.13 -5.06 6.31
CA ILE A 129 -1.00 -6.24 6.27
C ILE A 129 -1.18 -6.73 4.84
N LEU A 130 -1.16 -5.81 3.86
CA LEU A 130 -1.42 -6.11 2.47
C LEU A 130 -0.49 -5.28 1.59
N HIS A 131 0.07 -5.87 0.54
CA HIS A 131 0.85 -5.09 -0.43
C HIS A 131 -0.11 -4.49 -1.48
N PRO A 132 -0.04 -3.17 -1.79
CA PRO A 132 -1.00 -2.52 -2.70
C PRO A 132 -1.12 -3.19 -4.06
N THR A 133 0.00 -3.65 -4.64
CA THR A 133 -0.01 -4.31 -5.95
C THR A 133 -0.73 -5.65 -5.94
N CYS A 134 -0.82 -6.33 -4.78
CA CYS A 134 -1.42 -7.65 -4.68
C CYS A 134 -2.93 -7.63 -4.86
N VAL A 135 -3.59 -6.51 -4.59
CA VAL A 135 -5.06 -6.36 -4.73
C VAL A 135 -5.49 -5.74 -6.05
N GLN A 136 -4.56 -5.25 -6.87
CA GLN A 136 -4.89 -4.63 -8.16
C GLN A 136 -5.69 -5.54 -9.10
N PRO A 137 -5.34 -6.84 -9.27
CA PRO A 137 -6.14 -7.73 -10.10
C PRO A 137 -7.59 -7.84 -9.61
N ALA A 138 -7.79 -8.03 -8.29
CA ALA A 138 -9.11 -8.12 -7.68
C ALA A 138 -9.93 -6.84 -7.88
N LYS A 139 -9.30 -5.66 -7.71
CA LYS A 139 -9.91 -4.35 -7.97
C LYS A 139 -10.44 -4.24 -9.40
N TYR A 140 -9.61 -4.56 -10.41
CA TYR A 140 -10.03 -4.48 -11.82
C TYR A 140 -11.12 -5.48 -12.18
N ALA A 141 -11.12 -6.65 -11.54
CA ALA A 141 -12.15 -7.66 -11.74
C ALA A 141 -13.44 -7.40 -10.91
N GLY A 142 -13.40 -6.44 -9.97
CA GLY A 142 -14.52 -6.16 -9.08
C GLY A 142 -14.77 -7.25 -8.04
N ILE A 143 -13.76 -8.07 -7.72
CA ILE A 143 -13.85 -9.16 -6.75
C ILE A 143 -13.46 -8.61 -5.37
N PRO A 144 -14.31 -8.73 -4.34
CA PRO A 144 -13.97 -8.27 -2.99
C PRO A 144 -12.84 -9.10 -2.38
N VAL A 145 -11.98 -8.42 -1.61
CA VAL A 145 -10.91 -9.05 -0.81
C VAL A 145 -11.27 -8.89 0.65
N ARG A 146 -11.23 -9.97 1.43
CA ARG A 146 -11.52 -9.95 2.87
C ARG A 146 -10.28 -10.36 3.66
N LEU A 147 -9.90 -9.51 4.59
CA LEU A 147 -8.87 -9.82 5.60
C LEU A 147 -9.53 -10.52 6.78
N LYS A 148 -9.00 -11.67 7.18
CA LYS A 148 -9.54 -12.52 8.25
C LYS A 148 -8.45 -12.90 9.25
N ASN A 149 -8.86 -13.11 10.52
CA ASN A 149 -7.98 -13.58 11.57
C ASN A 149 -7.97 -15.11 11.64
N THR A 150 -6.81 -15.72 11.48
CA THR A 150 -6.65 -17.18 11.59
C THR A 150 -6.92 -17.68 13.02
N MET A 151 -6.63 -16.86 14.03
CA MET A 151 -6.82 -17.20 15.44
C MET A 151 -8.25 -16.92 15.94
N ASP A 152 -9.01 -16.09 15.21
CA ASP A 152 -10.43 -15.82 15.44
C ASP A 152 -11.22 -15.86 14.12
N PRO A 153 -11.52 -17.04 13.59
CA PRO A 153 -12.23 -17.18 12.31
C PRO A 153 -13.66 -16.63 12.33
N ALA A 154 -14.26 -16.42 13.51
CA ALA A 154 -15.59 -15.86 13.66
C ALA A 154 -15.62 -14.33 13.47
N ALA A 155 -14.48 -13.65 13.64
CA ALA A 155 -14.39 -12.22 13.41
C ALA A 155 -14.74 -11.87 11.96
N ASP A 156 -15.50 -10.77 11.75
CA ASP A 156 -15.94 -10.31 10.43
C ASP A 156 -14.76 -9.94 9.52
N GLY A 157 -13.68 -9.43 10.12
CA GLY A 157 -12.53 -8.90 9.40
C GLY A 157 -12.81 -7.58 8.70
N THR A 158 -11.96 -7.25 7.71
CA THR A 158 -12.12 -6.07 6.85
C THR A 158 -12.42 -6.52 5.42
N ILE A 159 -13.53 -6.04 4.85
CA ILE A 159 -13.81 -6.20 3.41
C ILE A 159 -13.23 -5.02 2.63
N ILE A 160 -12.56 -5.31 1.52
CA ILE A 160 -12.01 -4.35 0.58
C ILE A 160 -12.71 -4.55 -0.76
N ASP A 161 -13.44 -3.55 -1.22
CA ASP A 161 -14.24 -3.62 -2.44
C ASP A 161 -14.26 -2.28 -3.20
N ASN A 162 -15.17 -2.10 -4.16
CA ASN A 162 -15.32 -0.86 -4.92
C ASN A 162 -16.31 0.13 -4.29
N VAL A 163 -16.87 -0.16 -3.11
CA VAL A 163 -17.87 0.70 -2.46
C VAL A 163 -17.17 1.85 -1.73
N LEU A 164 -17.52 3.08 -2.06
CA LEU A 164 -17.06 4.29 -1.39
C LEU A 164 -18.11 4.79 -0.39
N ILE A 165 -17.75 4.93 0.87
CA ILE A 165 -18.57 5.60 1.88
C ILE A 165 -18.16 7.08 1.92
N LYS A 166 -19.01 7.94 1.34
CA LYS A 166 -18.71 9.36 1.14
C LYS A 166 -18.48 10.13 2.44
N GLY A 167 -17.49 11.03 2.40
CA GLY A 167 -17.18 11.98 3.46
C GLY A 167 -16.70 11.35 4.77
N LYS A 168 -16.30 10.09 4.78
CA LYS A 168 -15.87 9.40 6.00
C LYS A 168 -14.35 9.23 6.05
N ILE A 169 -13.74 9.71 7.14
CA ILE A 169 -12.37 9.34 7.51
C ILE A 169 -12.39 7.93 8.07
N LYS A 170 -11.47 7.08 7.61
CA LYS A 170 -11.42 5.65 7.94
C LYS A 170 -10.30 5.29 8.89
N ALA A 171 -9.12 5.87 8.67
CA ALA A 171 -7.92 5.48 9.41
C ALA A 171 -6.84 6.55 9.40
N VAL A 172 -5.90 6.34 10.32
CA VAL A 172 -4.60 7.03 10.37
C VAL A 172 -3.50 5.98 10.32
N ALA A 173 -2.48 6.22 9.52
CA ALA A 173 -1.30 5.37 9.42
C ALA A 173 -0.03 6.21 9.57
N ALA A 174 1.10 5.56 9.87
CA ALA A 174 2.38 6.24 9.96
C ALA A 174 3.51 5.41 9.35
N LYS A 175 4.42 6.08 8.63
CA LYS A 175 5.60 5.51 7.99
C LYS A 175 6.85 6.15 8.56
N ASP A 176 7.68 5.35 9.22
CA ASP A 176 8.91 5.77 9.88
C ASP A 176 10.11 5.79 8.93
N ASN A 177 11.27 6.22 9.46
CA ASN A 177 12.55 6.25 8.76
C ASN A 177 12.54 7.14 7.51
N ILE A 178 11.88 8.26 7.58
CA ILE A 178 11.77 9.21 6.47
C ILE A 178 12.87 10.28 6.57
N THR A 179 13.44 10.61 5.43
CA THR A 179 14.39 11.72 5.28
C THR A 179 13.79 12.77 4.35
N ALA A 180 13.72 14.02 4.82
CA ALA A 180 13.30 15.14 4.00
C ALA A 180 14.51 15.82 3.35
N ILE A 181 14.40 16.09 2.06
CA ILE A 181 15.41 16.82 1.27
C ILE A 181 14.74 18.07 0.72
N LYS A 182 15.29 19.25 1.02
CA LYS A 182 14.81 20.52 0.48
C LYS A 182 15.88 21.17 -0.36
N ILE A 183 15.54 21.51 -1.58
CA ILE A 183 16.37 22.36 -2.46
C ILE A 183 15.73 23.74 -2.62
N LYS A 184 16.50 24.79 -2.35
CA LYS A 184 16.16 26.19 -2.63
C LYS A 184 17.03 26.71 -3.76
N SER A 185 16.40 27.30 -4.78
CA SER A 185 17.12 27.86 -5.91
C SER A 185 16.40 29.08 -6.51
N SER A 186 17.07 30.21 -6.55
CA SER A 186 16.59 31.39 -7.30
C SER A 186 16.52 31.12 -8.80
N ARG A 187 17.25 30.12 -9.30
CA ARG A 187 17.20 29.67 -10.71
C ARG A 187 15.90 28.93 -11.05
N MET A 188 15.11 28.53 -10.06
CA MET A 188 13.80 27.90 -10.26
C MET A 188 12.77 28.92 -10.72
N LEU A 189 12.88 30.16 -10.25
CA LEU A 189 12.03 31.27 -10.67
C LEU A 189 12.21 31.49 -12.19
N LEU A 190 11.13 31.42 -12.95
CA LEU A 190 11.10 31.58 -14.41
C LEU A 190 11.87 30.49 -15.21
N ALA A 191 12.36 29.43 -14.58
CA ALA A 191 13.10 28.37 -15.27
C ALA A 191 12.18 27.20 -15.63
N THR A 192 11.98 26.98 -16.94
CA THR A 192 11.35 25.74 -17.42
C THR A 192 12.28 24.55 -17.22
N GLY A 193 11.75 23.41 -16.78
CA GLY A 193 12.49 22.15 -16.68
C GLY A 193 13.33 21.96 -15.41
N PHE A 194 13.26 22.87 -14.42
CA PHE A 194 13.97 22.69 -13.15
C PHE A 194 13.53 21.43 -12.42
N LEU A 195 12.23 21.21 -12.27
CA LEU A 195 11.68 20.01 -11.62
C LEU A 195 12.10 18.73 -12.34
N ARG A 196 12.13 18.74 -13.70
CA ARG A 196 12.63 17.58 -14.46
C ARG A 196 14.05 17.20 -14.04
N LYS A 197 14.96 18.18 -13.92
CA LYS A 197 16.34 17.93 -13.51
C LYS A 197 16.45 17.40 -12.09
N VAL A 198 15.58 17.89 -11.18
CA VAL A 198 15.53 17.38 -9.81
C VAL A 198 15.10 15.91 -9.81
N PHE A 199 14.00 15.57 -10.48
CA PHE A 199 13.50 14.18 -10.50
C PHE A 199 14.41 13.22 -11.28
N GLU A 200 15.11 13.69 -12.33
CA GLU A 200 16.09 12.91 -13.09
C GLU A 200 17.27 12.45 -12.21
N ILE A 201 17.64 13.22 -11.18
CA ILE A 201 18.64 12.81 -10.18
C ILE A 201 18.12 11.61 -9.38
N PHE A 202 16.89 11.67 -8.85
CA PHE A 202 16.31 10.55 -8.09
C PHE A 202 16.10 9.29 -8.96
N GLU A 203 15.72 9.47 -10.22
CA GLU A 203 15.61 8.38 -11.20
C GLU A 203 16.98 7.72 -11.44
N THR A 204 18.05 8.52 -11.66
CA THR A 204 19.41 8.03 -11.85
C THR A 204 19.89 7.14 -10.70
N TYR A 205 19.54 7.50 -9.47
CA TYR A 205 19.90 6.75 -8.26
C TYR A 205 18.81 5.77 -7.83
N GLN A 206 17.79 5.54 -8.67
CA GLN A 206 16.67 4.60 -8.40
C GLN A 206 16.09 4.77 -6.98
N THR A 207 15.87 6.03 -6.59
CA THR A 207 15.38 6.39 -5.27
C THR A 207 13.95 6.92 -5.36
N PRO A 208 12.95 6.15 -4.91
CA PRO A 208 11.55 6.59 -4.90
C PRO A 208 11.35 7.81 -3.99
N ILE A 209 10.43 8.69 -4.36
CA ILE A 209 10.01 9.85 -3.58
C ILE A 209 8.61 9.60 -3.04
N ASP A 210 8.40 9.77 -1.72
CA ASP A 210 7.09 9.57 -1.10
C ASP A 210 6.20 10.81 -1.18
N MET A 211 6.73 11.98 -0.80
CA MET A 211 6.00 13.25 -0.78
C MET A 211 6.78 14.33 -1.52
N VAL A 212 6.05 15.21 -2.18
CA VAL A 212 6.60 16.41 -2.84
C VAL A 212 5.79 17.64 -2.47
N ALA A 213 6.45 18.69 -2.07
CA ALA A 213 5.85 20.03 -1.91
C ALA A 213 6.73 21.05 -2.64
N THR A 214 6.11 21.91 -3.44
CA THR A 214 6.83 22.89 -4.25
C THR A 214 6.36 24.32 -3.98
N SER A 215 7.26 25.27 -4.20
CA SER A 215 6.98 26.70 -4.27
C SER A 215 7.75 27.28 -5.46
N GLU A 216 7.61 28.58 -5.72
CA GLU A 216 8.33 29.25 -6.81
C GLU A 216 9.86 29.16 -6.73
N VAL A 217 10.41 28.96 -5.54
CA VAL A 217 11.86 29.00 -5.27
C VAL A 217 12.39 27.78 -4.57
N GLY A 218 11.58 26.75 -4.35
CA GLY A 218 12.03 25.59 -3.61
C GLY A 218 11.16 24.36 -3.80
N VAL A 219 11.80 23.20 -3.70
CA VAL A 219 11.16 21.89 -3.69
C VAL A 219 11.57 21.16 -2.42
N SER A 220 10.62 20.58 -1.72
CA SER A 220 10.85 19.66 -0.61
C SER A 220 10.33 18.27 -1.02
N MET A 221 11.13 17.25 -0.76
CA MET A 221 10.83 15.86 -1.09
C MET A 221 11.11 14.99 0.12
N SER A 222 10.42 13.88 0.25
CA SER A 222 10.73 12.85 1.25
C SER A 222 11.08 11.53 0.60
N ILE A 223 11.99 10.78 1.22
CA ILE A 223 12.43 9.46 0.81
C ILE A 223 12.52 8.54 2.03
N ASP A 224 12.30 7.24 1.83
CA ASP A 224 12.51 6.18 2.83
C ASP A 224 13.79 5.38 2.59
N ASN A 225 14.43 5.52 1.42
CA ASN A 225 15.66 4.85 1.06
C ASN A 225 16.82 5.84 0.99
N VAL A 226 17.72 5.75 1.98
CA VAL A 226 18.89 6.66 2.11
C VAL A 226 20.19 6.09 1.51
N LYS A 227 20.12 4.96 0.79
CA LYS A 227 21.31 4.28 0.23
C LYS A 227 22.20 5.22 -0.61
N HIS A 228 21.60 6.10 -1.39
CA HIS A 228 22.28 7.05 -2.28
C HIS A 228 22.08 8.51 -1.86
N LEU A 229 21.72 8.76 -0.59
CA LEU A 229 21.41 10.11 -0.10
C LEU A 229 22.54 11.11 -0.37
N ASN A 230 23.79 10.75 -0.09
CA ASN A 230 24.93 11.64 -0.27
C ASN A 230 25.15 12.01 -1.74
N ASP A 231 25.07 11.04 -2.64
CA ASP A 231 25.22 11.26 -4.07
C ASP A 231 24.11 12.17 -4.60
N ILE A 232 22.85 11.91 -4.20
CA ILE A 232 21.70 12.75 -4.56
C ILE A 232 21.88 14.18 -4.06
N VAL A 233 22.30 14.36 -2.82
CA VAL A 233 22.52 15.69 -2.22
C VAL A 233 23.61 16.44 -2.95
N ASP A 234 24.72 15.78 -3.31
CA ASP A 234 25.84 16.42 -4.02
C ASP A 234 25.44 16.81 -5.45
N GLU A 235 24.64 16.01 -6.15
CA GLU A 235 24.08 16.40 -7.45
C GLU A 235 23.10 17.57 -7.33
N LEU A 236 22.20 17.55 -6.33
CA LEU A 236 21.23 18.63 -6.10
C LEU A 236 21.91 19.96 -5.75
N LYS A 237 23.05 19.94 -5.03
CA LYS A 237 23.83 21.16 -4.68
C LYS A 237 24.30 21.94 -5.92
N LYS A 238 24.44 21.30 -7.08
CA LYS A 238 24.79 21.97 -8.33
C LYS A 238 23.69 22.93 -8.81
N TYR A 239 22.46 22.73 -8.34
CA TYR A 239 21.28 23.49 -8.76
C TYR A 239 20.77 24.47 -7.69
N GLY A 240 21.17 24.32 -6.41
CA GLY A 240 20.71 25.19 -5.34
C GLY A 240 21.26 24.84 -3.97
N THR A 241 20.76 25.51 -2.95
CA THR A 241 21.08 25.21 -1.56
C THR A 241 20.21 24.04 -1.09
N VAL A 242 20.88 22.97 -0.61
CA VAL A 242 20.22 21.74 -0.16
C VAL A 242 20.28 21.64 1.37
N THR A 243 19.16 21.32 1.99
CA THR A 243 19.06 20.95 3.41
C THR A 243 18.44 19.58 3.54
N VAL A 244 18.90 18.81 4.52
CA VAL A 244 18.43 17.44 4.81
C VAL A 244 17.98 17.39 6.26
N ASP A 245 16.78 16.87 6.51
CA ASP A 245 16.23 16.61 7.83
C ASP A 245 15.96 15.09 7.94
N SER A 246 16.70 14.42 8.82
CA SER A 246 16.54 12.99 9.16
C SER A 246 15.54 12.81 10.30
N ASP A 247 15.28 11.55 10.66
CA ASP A 247 14.43 11.15 11.78
C ASP A 247 13.00 11.73 11.66
N MET A 248 12.47 11.64 10.44
CA MET A 248 11.13 12.10 10.14
C MET A 248 10.17 10.91 10.00
N CYS A 249 8.89 11.20 10.16
CA CYS A 249 7.78 10.28 10.01
C CYS A 249 6.70 10.91 9.15
N ILE A 250 6.14 10.15 8.21
CA ILE A 250 4.91 10.55 7.51
C ILE A 250 3.72 10.02 8.31
N VAL A 251 2.79 10.89 8.68
CA VAL A 251 1.48 10.54 9.23
C VAL A 251 0.45 10.81 8.16
N CYS A 252 -0.33 9.79 7.82
CA CYS A 252 -1.33 9.84 6.76
C CYS A 252 -2.72 9.61 7.34
N VAL A 253 -3.67 10.50 7.04
CA VAL A 253 -5.10 10.33 7.32
C VAL A 253 -5.76 9.83 6.05
N VAL A 254 -6.51 8.73 6.14
CA VAL A 254 -7.13 8.04 4.99
C VAL A 254 -8.64 8.00 5.13
N GLY A 255 -9.32 8.23 4.01
CA GLY A 255 -10.77 8.17 3.88
C GLY A 255 -11.22 8.81 2.58
N ASP A 256 -12.51 9.11 2.44
CA ASP A 256 -13.02 9.94 1.34
C ASP A 256 -12.77 11.41 1.66
N LEU A 257 -11.64 11.92 1.20
CA LEU A 257 -11.14 13.28 1.40
C LEU A 257 -11.22 14.08 0.09
N ASP A 258 -12.25 13.83 -0.72
CA ASP A 258 -12.48 14.60 -1.94
C ASP A 258 -12.62 16.08 -1.60
N TRP A 259 -11.99 16.95 -2.38
CA TRP A 259 -11.97 18.42 -2.15
C TRP A 259 -13.35 19.07 -2.07
N SER A 260 -14.39 18.40 -2.55
CA SER A 260 -15.78 18.85 -2.44
C SER A 260 -16.44 18.51 -1.11
N ASN A 261 -15.84 17.62 -0.30
CA ASN A 261 -16.28 17.33 1.05
C ASN A 261 -15.84 18.47 1.99
N LEU A 262 -16.75 19.05 2.73
CA LEU A 262 -16.46 20.21 3.56
C LEU A 262 -16.11 19.81 5.00
N GLY A 263 -15.08 20.45 5.55
CA GLY A 263 -14.79 20.48 6.98
C GLY A 263 -13.82 19.43 7.51
N PHE A 264 -13.47 18.41 6.74
CA PHE A 264 -12.49 17.40 7.18
C PHE A 264 -11.10 18.03 7.40
N GLU A 265 -10.71 19.00 6.57
CA GLU A 265 -9.43 19.71 6.71
C GLU A 265 -9.34 20.39 8.07
N THR A 266 -10.42 21.01 8.52
CA THR A 266 -10.47 21.67 9.85
C THR A 266 -10.29 20.65 10.97
N LEU A 267 -10.95 19.49 10.88
CA LEU A 267 -10.83 18.43 11.89
C LEU A 267 -9.40 17.90 11.98
N VAL A 268 -8.79 17.60 10.83
CA VAL A 268 -7.44 17.04 10.75
C VAL A 268 -6.40 18.07 11.20
N LEU A 269 -6.48 19.31 10.72
CA LEU A 269 -5.54 20.37 11.09
C LEU A 269 -5.66 20.77 12.57
N ASP A 270 -6.89 20.78 13.15
CA ASP A 270 -7.07 21.03 14.58
C ASP A 270 -6.42 19.93 15.45
N ALA A 271 -6.51 18.67 15.03
CA ALA A 271 -5.81 17.57 15.71
C ALA A 271 -4.28 17.73 15.68
N MET A 272 -3.76 18.34 14.62
CA MET A 272 -2.32 18.52 14.40
C MET A 272 -1.78 19.87 14.91
N LYS A 273 -2.59 20.76 15.49
CA LYS A 273 -2.21 22.14 15.87
C LYS A 273 -1.02 22.27 16.81
N ASP A 274 -0.80 21.27 17.67
CA ASP A 274 0.29 21.23 18.65
C ASP A 274 1.51 20.41 18.17
N ILE A 275 1.51 19.97 16.92
CA ILE A 275 2.57 19.18 16.29
C ILE A 275 3.29 20.05 15.26
N PRO A 276 4.63 20.23 15.36
CA PRO A 276 5.39 20.90 14.30
C PRO A 276 5.35 20.11 13.00
N VAL A 277 4.73 20.66 11.97
CA VAL A 277 4.58 20.04 10.65
C VAL A 277 5.61 20.59 9.69
N ARG A 278 6.42 19.70 9.08
CA ARG A 278 7.48 20.04 8.12
C ARG A 278 6.96 20.17 6.68
N MET A 279 6.04 19.29 6.29
CA MET A 279 5.37 19.28 4.98
C MET A 279 3.94 18.79 5.16
N ILE A 280 3.07 19.24 4.25
CA ILE A 280 1.73 18.71 4.05
C ILE A 280 1.60 18.36 2.57
N SER A 281 1.06 17.17 2.28
CA SER A 281 0.69 16.76 0.93
C SER A 281 -0.78 16.41 0.90
N TYR A 282 -1.53 17.13 0.04
CA TYR A 282 -2.94 16.91 -0.21
C TYR A 282 -3.25 17.28 -1.67
N GLY A 283 -4.23 16.62 -2.28
CA GLY A 283 -4.68 16.90 -3.65
C GLY A 283 -4.01 16.03 -4.72
N GLY A 284 -3.04 15.17 -4.35
CA GLY A 284 -2.51 14.15 -5.25
C GLY A 284 -3.38 12.89 -5.30
N SER A 285 -4.16 12.66 -4.24
CA SER A 285 -5.17 11.62 -4.10
C SER A 285 -6.38 12.22 -3.39
N ASN A 286 -7.59 11.72 -3.70
CA ASN A 286 -8.80 12.08 -2.98
C ASN A 286 -8.99 11.25 -1.71
N TYR A 287 -8.05 10.38 -1.38
CA TYR A 287 -8.19 9.39 -0.31
C TYR A 287 -7.22 9.61 0.83
N ASN A 288 -6.27 10.55 0.70
CA ASN A 288 -5.33 10.84 1.79
C ASN A 288 -4.99 12.33 1.95
N ILE A 289 -4.60 12.68 3.17
CA ILE A 289 -3.80 13.85 3.51
C ILE A 289 -2.63 13.40 4.37
N SER A 290 -1.42 13.80 3.99
CA SER A 290 -0.18 13.35 4.61
C SER A 290 0.60 14.50 5.22
N PHE A 291 1.13 14.27 6.43
CA PHE A 291 1.93 15.22 7.21
C PHE A 291 3.32 14.64 7.46
N LEU A 292 4.35 15.39 7.14
CA LEU A 292 5.71 15.05 7.51
C LEU A 292 6.06 15.77 8.82
N ILE A 293 6.35 14.99 9.85
CA ILE A 293 6.66 15.46 11.21
C ILE A 293 7.95 14.81 11.70
N LYS A 294 8.48 15.24 12.85
CA LYS A 294 9.55 14.50 13.52
C LYS A 294 9.04 13.17 14.07
N GLU A 295 9.85 12.13 13.98
CA GLU A 295 9.51 10.80 14.50
C GLU A 295 9.21 10.84 16.01
N SER A 296 9.90 11.70 16.77
CA SER A 296 9.62 11.91 18.20
C SER A 296 8.20 12.39 18.52
N ASP A 297 7.52 13.03 17.57
CA ASP A 297 6.15 13.52 17.72
C ASP A 297 5.09 12.51 17.26
N LYS A 298 5.48 11.38 16.65
CA LYS A 298 4.59 10.39 16.05
C LYS A 298 3.50 9.91 16.99
N LYS A 299 3.86 9.44 18.19
CA LYS A 299 2.88 8.92 19.16
C LYS A 299 1.83 9.97 19.50
N ARG A 300 2.26 11.21 19.77
CA ARG A 300 1.38 12.33 20.09
C ARG A 300 0.44 12.67 18.92
N ALA A 301 0.97 12.69 17.70
CA ALA A 301 0.19 12.96 16.50
C ALA A 301 -0.89 11.89 16.27
N LEU A 302 -0.52 10.60 16.37
CA LEU A 302 -1.47 9.50 16.20
C LEU A 302 -2.56 9.52 17.27
N GLN A 303 -2.21 9.81 18.54
CA GLN A 303 -3.17 9.93 19.62
C GLN A 303 -4.13 11.11 19.41
N ASN A 304 -3.63 12.29 19.09
CA ASN A 304 -4.45 13.48 18.83
C ASN A 304 -5.43 13.25 17.68
N LEU A 305 -4.95 12.62 16.59
CA LEU A 305 -5.79 12.27 15.44
C LEU A 305 -6.86 11.23 15.83
N SER A 306 -6.50 10.20 16.60
CA SER A 306 -7.45 9.20 17.08
C SER A 306 -8.55 9.83 17.91
N ASP A 307 -8.20 10.64 18.90
CA ASP A 307 -9.13 11.30 19.79
C ASP A 307 -10.07 12.28 19.06
N ARG A 308 -9.60 12.93 18.01
CA ARG A 308 -10.37 13.92 17.26
C ARG A 308 -11.22 13.35 16.16
N LEU A 309 -10.77 12.27 15.51
CA LEU A 309 -11.42 11.73 14.32
C LEU A 309 -12.33 10.54 14.60
N PHE A 310 -12.09 9.80 15.71
CA PHE A 310 -12.77 8.52 15.95
C PHE A 310 -13.51 8.46 17.31
N LYS A 311 -13.36 9.47 18.17
CA LYS A 311 -14.11 9.65 19.42
C LYS A 311 -15.03 10.85 19.31
#